data_3d66ad7804f0a2cb30912f22c358a31b
#
_entry.id   3d66ad7804f0a2cb30912f22c358a31b
#
_cell.length_a   1.000
_cell.length_b   1.000
_cell.length_c   1.000
_cell.angle_alpha   90.00
_cell.angle_beta   90.00
_cell.angle_gamma   90.00
#
_symmetry.space_group_name_H-M   'P 1'
#
loop_
_entity.id
_entity.type
_entity.pdbx_description
1 polymer ?
#
loop_
_entity_poly.entity_id
_entity_poly.type
_entity_poly.pdbx_seq_one_letter_code
_entity_poly.pdbx_strand_id
1 'polypeptide(L)'
;MFHNYNFDPSDPSNNHSFEIHNIDLSIVNGIRRIIMTDIPNIGAIGEKLDKEEPTVNVKFNSGALHDEFIIHRIGLIPICMTADEIENYEDNSLVLELNVNNTTNKKIDVRTSDYKASLNGVELSEKKLKELFPPNKVSKENILITRLRPGEHLHLTADIVKRTGRDNASFNPVSLANFSYIQDPVEAKKCDNILDKERAYYKNNYGDPIKFKFDIEYINVNMGPKYLIPKSLDIITLKLNNLMQELVNIEISELVKIQQFQDVKETYEFIIENEDDTLGNIIQSYVHNKYVRESNSIDNIYCKFIGYICPHPLKSIMIIRITLDNV
;
A
#
# COMPACT_ATOMS: atom_id res chain seq x y z
N MET A 1 22.32 4.80 -1.73
CA MET A 1 21.02 4.40 -1.09
C MET A 1 20.47 3.16 -1.76
N PHE A 2 20.07 3.18 -3.06
CA PHE A 2 19.58 2.01 -3.79
C PHE A 2 20.67 1.35 -4.60
N HIS A 3 20.80 0.03 -4.48
CA HIS A 3 21.87 -0.78 -5.09
C HIS A 3 21.29 -2.08 -5.65
N ASN A 4 22.06 -2.77 -6.47
CA ASN A 4 21.82 -4.15 -6.93
C ASN A 4 20.38 -4.41 -7.43
N TYR A 5 19.86 -3.49 -8.25
CA TYR A 5 18.55 -3.64 -8.86
C TYR A 5 18.51 -4.84 -9.81
N ASN A 6 17.61 -5.77 -9.53
CA ASN A 6 17.40 -6.96 -10.34
C ASN A 6 15.92 -7.04 -10.76
N PHE A 7 15.70 -7.22 -12.05
CA PHE A 7 14.39 -7.45 -12.65
C PHE A 7 14.53 -8.41 -13.82
N ASP A 8 13.77 -9.49 -13.80
CA ASP A 8 13.66 -10.41 -14.92
C ASP A 8 12.35 -10.14 -15.67
N PRO A 9 12.41 -9.56 -16.90
CA PRO A 9 11.21 -9.31 -17.70
C PRO A 9 10.44 -10.57 -18.09
N SER A 10 11.09 -11.74 -18.04
CA SER A 10 10.45 -13.04 -18.34
C SER A 10 9.70 -13.61 -17.13
N ASP A 11 9.95 -13.10 -15.93
CA ASP A 11 9.24 -13.48 -14.71
C ASP A 11 7.77 -13.04 -14.81
N PRO A 12 6.80 -13.96 -14.76
CA PRO A 12 5.38 -13.63 -14.82
C PRO A 12 4.89 -12.84 -13.61
N SER A 13 5.58 -12.94 -12.47
CA SER A 13 5.19 -12.27 -11.20
C SER A 13 5.44 -10.77 -11.20
N ASN A 14 6.20 -10.21 -12.16
CA ASN A 14 6.66 -8.83 -12.14
C ASN A 14 7.43 -8.48 -10.83
N ASN A 15 8.23 -9.42 -10.34
CA ASN A 15 9.01 -9.20 -9.12
C ASN A 15 10.26 -8.37 -9.42
N HIS A 16 10.45 -7.34 -8.61
CA HIS A 16 11.63 -6.50 -8.61
C HIS A 16 12.33 -6.59 -7.27
N SER A 17 13.63 -6.87 -7.30
CA SER A 17 14.47 -6.96 -6.12
C SER A 17 15.57 -5.90 -6.18
N PHE A 18 15.83 -5.23 -5.07
CA PHE A 18 16.90 -4.23 -4.95
C PHE A 18 17.35 -4.13 -3.49
N GLU A 19 18.50 -3.50 -3.27
CA GLU A 19 19.02 -3.28 -1.94
C GLU A 19 18.90 -1.82 -1.53
N ILE A 20 18.61 -1.58 -0.25
CA ILE A 20 18.57 -0.28 0.40
C ILE A 20 19.68 -0.27 1.47
N HIS A 21 20.60 0.69 1.40
CA HIS A 21 21.71 0.79 2.32
C HIS A 21 21.71 2.11 3.09
N ASN A 22 22.18 2.07 4.34
CA ASN A 22 22.41 3.22 5.21
C ASN A 22 21.13 4.06 5.43
N ILE A 23 20.04 3.37 5.70
CA ILE A 23 18.77 3.98 6.04
C ILE A 23 18.25 3.34 7.33
N ASP A 24 17.45 4.07 8.09
CA ASP A 24 16.81 3.55 9.29
C ASP A 24 15.74 2.52 8.94
N LEU A 25 15.64 1.46 9.73
CA LEU A 25 14.66 0.39 9.57
C LEU A 25 13.22 0.91 9.57
N SER A 26 12.93 1.94 10.38
CA SER A 26 11.59 2.54 10.46
C SER A 26 11.14 3.12 9.13
N ILE A 27 12.08 3.75 8.39
CA ILE A 27 11.81 4.31 7.06
C ILE A 27 11.60 3.19 6.04
N VAL A 28 12.43 2.13 6.05
CA VAL A 28 12.26 0.98 5.15
C VAL A 28 10.90 0.32 5.36
N ASN A 29 10.50 0.11 6.62
CA ASN A 29 9.18 -0.43 6.94
C ASN A 29 8.05 0.55 6.62
N GLY A 30 8.27 1.85 6.80
CA GLY A 30 7.36 2.92 6.40
C GLY A 30 7.06 2.87 4.90
N ILE A 31 8.09 2.81 4.06
CA ILE A 31 7.97 2.65 2.60
C ILE A 31 7.13 1.41 2.28
N ARG A 32 7.46 0.25 2.87
CA ARG A 32 6.71 -0.99 2.65
C ARG A 32 5.22 -0.84 2.99
N ARG A 33 4.90 -0.26 4.14
CA ARG A 33 3.52 -0.07 4.59
C ARG A 33 2.76 0.89 3.68
N ILE A 34 3.34 2.05 3.37
CA ILE A 34 2.72 3.06 2.50
C ILE A 34 2.45 2.51 1.09
N ILE A 35 3.37 1.73 0.52
CA ILE A 35 3.15 1.09 -0.78
C ILE A 35 1.88 0.23 -0.76
N MET A 36 1.63 -0.49 0.33
CA MET A 36 0.49 -1.40 0.45
C MET A 36 -0.81 -0.68 0.81
N THR A 37 -0.75 0.43 1.55
CA THR A 37 -1.96 1.00 2.18
C THR A 37 -2.36 2.36 1.67
N ASP A 38 -1.42 3.22 1.27
CA ASP A 38 -1.70 4.65 1.09
C ASP A 38 -1.52 5.13 -0.36
N ILE A 39 -0.93 4.33 -1.25
CA ILE A 39 -0.82 4.69 -2.67
C ILE A 39 -2.16 4.46 -3.36
N PRO A 40 -2.74 5.51 -4.01
CA PRO A 40 -4.00 5.37 -4.70
C PRO A 40 -3.93 4.41 -5.89
N ASN A 41 -5.00 3.66 -6.07
CA ASN A 41 -5.24 2.81 -7.24
C ASN A 41 -6.71 2.87 -7.64
N ILE A 42 -7.05 2.35 -8.82
CA ILE A 42 -8.41 2.32 -9.33
C ILE A 42 -8.94 0.90 -9.39
N GLY A 43 -10.24 0.77 -9.20
CA GLY A 43 -10.95 -0.52 -9.25
C GLY A 43 -12.45 -0.36 -9.08
N ALA A 44 -13.17 -1.47 -9.16
CA ALA A 44 -14.57 -1.52 -8.76
C ALA A 44 -14.67 -1.95 -7.28
N ILE A 45 -15.65 -1.42 -6.55
CA ILE A 45 -15.98 -1.89 -5.21
C ILE A 45 -16.83 -3.15 -5.34
N GLY A 46 -16.26 -4.29 -4.96
CA GLY A 46 -16.86 -5.61 -5.06
C GLY A 46 -17.59 -6.08 -3.80
N GLU A 47 -17.53 -5.32 -2.72
CA GLU A 47 -18.19 -5.63 -1.44
C GLU A 47 -18.65 -4.35 -0.76
N LYS A 48 -19.59 -4.46 0.17
CA LYS A 48 -20.03 -3.30 0.96
C LYS A 48 -18.90 -2.87 1.90
N LEU A 49 -18.47 -1.63 1.76
CA LEU A 49 -17.56 -0.94 2.69
C LEU A 49 -18.39 -0.17 3.73
N ASP A 50 -17.76 0.26 4.82
CA ASP A 50 -18.45 0.95 5.92
C ASP A 50 -19.34 2.13 5.46
N LYS A 51 -18.90 2.85 4.44
CA LYS A 51 -19.57 4.07 3.94
C LYS A 51 -19.96 4.00 2.46
N GLU A 52 -19.63 2.93 1.76
CA GLU A 52 -19.80 2.83 0.32
C GLU A 52 -20.45 1.50 -0.07
N GLU A 53 -21.38 1.54 -0.99
CA GLU A 53 -22.02 0.37 -1.59
C GLU A 53 -21.15 -0.16 -2.77
N PRO A 54 -21.32 -1.43 -3.18
CA PRO A 54 -20.67 -1.96 -4.37
C PRO A 54 -20.94 -1.12 -5.61
N THR A 55 -19.92 -0.88 -6.42
CA THR A 55 -20.05 -0.11 -7.67
C THR A 55 -20.35 -1.00 -8.88
N VAL A 56 -20.48 -2.31 -8.67
CA VAL A 56 -20.84 -3.28 -9.70
C VAL A 56 -22.36 -3.53 -9.63
N ASN A 57 -23.04 -3.29 -10.75
CA ASN A 57 -24.48 -3.49 -10.88
C ASN A 57 -24.78 -4.63 -11.86
N VAL A 58 -25.29 -5.75 -11.36
CA VAL A 58 -25.73 -6.88 -12.16
C VAL A 58 -27.16 -6.63 -12.63
N LYS A 59 -27.33 -6.34 -13.93
CA LYS A 59 -28.64 -6.08 -14.55
C LYS A 59 -29.38 -7.36 -14.86
N PHE A 60 -28.65 -8.40 -15.28
CA PHE A 60 -29.22 -9.71 -15.59
C PHE A 60 -28.17 -10.79 -15.44
N ASN A 61 -28.53 -11.91 -14.81
CA ASN A 61 -27.68 -13.09 -14.67
C ASN A 61 -28.54 -14.36 -14.64
N SER A 62 -28.39 -15.21 -15.63
CA SER A 62 -28.96 -16.55 -15.65
C SER A 62 -27.89 -17.65 -15.51
N GLY A 63 -26.65 -17.26 -15.22
CA GLY A 63 -25.52 -18.17 -15.03
C GLY A 63 -25.56 -18.91 -13.69
N ALA A 64 -24.63 -19.83 -13.51
CA ALA A 64 -24.53 -20.68 -12.32
C ALA A 64 -23.99 -19.96 -11.08
N LEU A 65 -23.24 -18.86 -11.23
CA LEU A 65 -22.71 -18.08 -10.10
C LEU A 65 -23.72 -17.03 -9.67
N HIS A 66 -23.95 -16.92 -8.36
CA HIS A 66 -24.75 -15.83 -7.79
C HIS A 66 -24.11 -14.47 -8.03
N ASP A 67 -24.92 -13.42 -8.05
CA ASP A 67 -24.52 -12.05 -8.33
C ASP A 67 -23.44 -11.57 -7.36
N GLU A 68 -23.56 -11.87 -6.08
CA GLU A 68 -22.58 -11.52 -5.06
C GLU A 68 -21.15 -12.04 -5.38
N PHE A 69 -21.06 -13.29 -5.84
CA PHE A 69 -19.76 -13.86 -6.25
C PHE A 69 -19.19 -13.18 -7.50
N ILE A 70 -20.08 -12.81 -8.45
CA ILE A 70 -19.65 -12.10 -9.66
C ILE A 70 -19.18 -10.70 -9.27
N ILE A 71 -19.95 -9.97 -8.46
CA ILE A 71 -19.61 -8.63 -7.96
C ILE A 71 -18.25 -8.65 -7.27
N HIS A 72 -18.05 -9.58 -6.32
CA HIS A 72 -16.78 -9.73 -5.61
C HIS A 72 -15.61 -10.03 -6.56
N ARG A 73 -15.80 -10.93 -7.53
CA ARG A 73 -14.76 -11.24 -8.54
C ARG A 73 -14.39 -10.04 -9.39
N ILE A 74 -15.38 -9.22 -9.80
CA ILE A 74 -15.13 -7.99 -10.56
C ILE A 74 -14.31 -7.00 -9.74
N GLY A 75 -14.61 -6.84 -8.45
CA GLY A 75 -13.85 -5.99 -7.53
C GLY A 75 -12.38 -6.39 -7.35
N LEU A 76 -12.03 -7.65 -7.66
CA LEU A 76 -10.64 -8.14 -7.59
C LEU A 76 -9.88 -8.05 -8.92
N ILE A 77 -10.52 -7.60 -10.00
CA ILE A 77 -9.87 -7.48 -11.31
C ILE A 77 -9.03 -6.19 -11.36
N PRO A 78 -7.70 -6.29 -11.53
CA PRO A 78 -6.84 -5.12 -11.61
C PRO A 78 -7.06 -4.38 -12.94
N ILE A 79 -7.03 -3.04 -12.86
CA ILE A 79 -7.13 -2.15 -14.02
C ILE A 79 -5.78 -1.45 -14.20
N CYS A 80 -5.15 -1.62 -15.37
CA CYS A 80 -3.81 -1.13 -15.66
C CYS A 80 -3.87 0.26 -16.31
N MET A 81 -3.92 1.32 -15.51
CA MET A 81 -3.68 2.69 -15.95
C MET A 81 -2.28 3.17 -15.58
N THR A 82 -1.80 4.21 -16.22
CA THR A 82 -0.55 4.87 -15.85
C THR A 82 -0.70 5.61 -14.52
N ALA A 83 0.41 5.87 -13.85
CA ALA A 83 0.41 6.60 -12.58
C ALA A 83 -0.23 7.99 -12.73
N ASP A 84 0.10 8.73 -13.80
CA ASP A 84 -0.45 10.06 -14.09
C ASP A 84 -1.97 10.00 -14.34
N GLU A 85 -2.44 8.98 -15.07
CA GLU A 85 -3.88 8.77 -15.28
C GLU A 85 -4.60 8.49 -13.95
N ILE A 86 -3.99 7.71 -13.04
CA ILE A 86 -4.56 7.40 -11.72
C ILE A 86 -4.54 8.63 -10.80
N GLU A 87 -3.47 9.41 -10.79
CA GLU A 87 -3.39 10.61 -9.95
C GLU A 87 -4.49 11.62 -10.29
N ASN A 88 -4.75 11.81 -11.59
CA ASN A 88 -5.77 12.74 -12.11
C ASN A 88 -7.14 12.08 -12.31
N TYR A 89 -7.33 10.83 -11.85
CA TYR A 89 -8.56 10.09 -12.06
C TYR A 89 -9.71 10.66 -11.21
N GLU A 90 -10.86 10.87 -11.85
CA GLU A 90 -12.12 11.24 -11.21
C GLU A 90 -13.02 10.00 -11.11
N ASP A 91 -13.65 9.80 -9.96
CA ASP A 91 -14.55 8.67 -9.71
C ASP A 91 -15.65 8.59 -10.76
N ASN A 92 -15.95 7.36 -11.20
CA ASN A 92 -16.98 7.04 -12.20
C ASN A 92 -16.71 7.58 -13.62
N SER A 93 -15.51 8.14 -13.90
CA SER A 93 -15.15 8.53 -15.25
C SER A 93 -14.95 7.33 -16.19
N LEU A 94 -14.46 6.20 -15.67
CA LEU A 94 -14.38 4.91 -16.39
C LEU A 94 -15.54 4.01 -15.99
N VAL A 95 -16.34 3.60 -16.98
CA VAL A 95 -17.44 2.64 -16.82
C VAL A 95 -17.16 1.41 -17.68
N LEU A 96 -17.27 0.24 -17.06
CA LEU A 96 -17.18 -1.04 -17.74
C LEU A 96 -18.57 -1.64 -17.93
N GLU A 97 -18.85 -2.16 -19.10
CA GLU A 97 -20.05 -2.93 -19.40
C GLU A 97 -19.68 -4.33 -19.88
N LEU A 98 -20.32 -5.33 -19.34
CA LEU A 98 -20.23 -6.72 -19.78
C LEU A 98 -21.62 -7.22 -20.15
N ASN A 99 -21.81 -7.57 -21.41
CA ASN A 99 -23.09 -8.07 -21.91
C ASN A 99 -22.83 -9.25 -22.86
N VAL A 100 -22.89 -10.46 -22.30
CA VAL A 100 -22.55 -11.69 -23.02
C VAL A 100 -23.72 -12.69 -22.92
N ASN A 101 -24.27 -13.04 -24.08
CA ASN A 101 -25.30 -14.05 -24.22
C ASN A 101 -24.74 -15.29 -24.95
N ASN A 102 -24.78 -16.45 -24.33
CA ASN A 102 -24.32 -17.68 -24.96
C ASN A 102 -25.41 -18.31 -25.85
N THR A 103 -25.37 -17.98 -27.11
CA THR A 103 -26.25 -18.56 -28.15
C THR A 103 -25.70 -19.83 -28.77
N THR A 104 -24.54 -20.33 -28.32
CA THR A 104 -23.88 -21.52 -28.85
C THR A 104 -24.36 -22.79 -28.15
N ASN A 105 -23.97 -23.95 -28.69
CA ASN A 105 -24.27 -25.28 -28.12
C ASN A 105 -23.24 -25.72 -27.07
N LYS A 106 -22.23 -24.89 -26.79
CA LYS A 106 -21.11 -25.21 -25.88
C LYS A 106 -21.01 -24.17 -24.76
N LYS A 107 -20.33 -24.55 -23.70
CA LYS A 107 -19.93 -23.56 -22.67
C LYS A 107 -18.95 -22.57 -23.27
N ILE A 108 -19.12 -21.30 -22.94
CA ILE A 108 -18.20 -20.22 -23.29
C ILE A 108 -17.56 -19.62 -22.03
N ASP A 109 -16.31 -19.22 -22.14
CA ASP A 109 -15.62 -18.46 -21.12
C ASP A 109 -15.92 -16.97 -21.32
N VAL A 110 -16.35 -16.28 -20.26
CA VAL A 110 -16.50 -14.84 -20.22
C VAL A 110 -15.27 -14.26 -19.54
N ARG A 111 -14.57 -13.35 -20.22
CA ARG A 111 -13.27 -12.83 -19.80
C ARG A 111 -13.25 -11.30 -19.82
N THR A 112 -12.20 -10.72 -19.28
CA THR A 112 -12.03 -9.23 -19.29
C THR A 112 -11.88 -8.66 -20.71
N SER A 113 -11.58 -9.49 -21.72
CA SER A 113 -11.61 -9.10 -23.13
C SER A 113 -13.02 -8.83 -23.67
N ASP A 114 -14.05 -9.32 -22.99
CA ASP A 114 -15.45 -9.18 -23.42
C ASP A 114 -16.10 -7.88 -22.87
N TYR A 115 -15.36 -7.11 -22.09
CA TYR A 115 -15.80 -5.79 -21.65
C TYR A 115 -15.91 -4.80 -22.82
N LYS A 116 -16.92 -3.97 -22.72
CA LYS A 116 -16.91 -2.65 -23.33
C LYS A 116 -16.59 -1.62 -22.26
N ALA A 117 -15.77 -0.65 -22.59
CA ALA A 117 -15.37 0.38 -21.64
C ALA A 117 -15.61 1.77 -22.24
N SER A 118 -16.10 2.69 -21.42
CA SER A 118 -16.22 4.10 -21.79
C SER A 118 -15.51 4.98 -20.76
N LEU A 119 -14.76 5.95 -21.23
CA LEU A 119 -14.10 6.96 -20.41
C LEU A 119 -14.73 8.32 -20.69
N ASN A 120 -15.29 8.96 -19.65
CA ASN A 120 -16.06 10.22 -19.76
C ASN A 120 -17.17 10.15 -20.83
N GLY A 121 -17.84 9.00 -20.92
CA GLY A 121 -18.92 8.77 -21.90
C GLY A 121 -18.46 8.46 -23.32
N VAL A 122 -17.15 8.40 -23.60
CA VAL A 122 -16.59 8.03 -24.89
C VAL A 122 -16.15 6.57 -24.87
N GLU A 123 -16.66 5.76 -25.80
CA GLU A 123 -16.29 4.36 -25.91
C GLU A 123 -14.80 4.20 -26.25
N LEU A 124 -14.12 3.32 -25.51
CA LEU A 124 -12.69 3.05 -25.70
C LEU A 124 -12.47 2.05 -26.84
N SER A 125 -11.36 2.21 -27.55
CA SER A 125 -10.93 1.27 -28.58
C SER A 125 -10.50 -0.07 -27.98
N GLU A 126 -10.57 -1.14 -28.76
CA GLU A 126 -10.04 -2.47 -28.36
C GLU A 126 -8.56 -2.43 -27.94
N LYS A 127 -7.77 -1.55 -28.56
CA LYS A 127 -6.36 -1.36 -28.19
C LYS A 127 -6.24 -0.83 -26.76
N LYS A 128 -7.01 0.20 -26.39
CA LYS A 128 -7.00 0.77 -25.03
C LYS A 128 -7.55 -0.23 -24.02
N LEU A 129 -8.56 -1.02 -24.38
CA LEU A 129 -9.09 -2.08 -23.52
C LEU A 129 -8.03 -3.15 -23.20
N LYS A 130 -7.20 -3.53 -24.21
CA LYS A 130 -6.06 -4.46 -23.99
C LYS A 130 -4.95 -3.86 -23.13
N GLU A 131 -4.78 -2.55 -23.12
CA GLU A 131 -3.86 -1.85 -22.21
C GLU A 131 -4.39 -1.85 -20.78
N LEU A 132 -5.71 -1.65 -20.59
CA LEU A 132 -6.35 -1.71 -19.27
C LEU A 132 -6.37 -3.13 -18.69
N PHE A 133 -6.59 -4.15 -19.53
CA PHE A 133 -6.66 -5.56 -19.15
C PHE A 133 -5.68 -6.41 -19.97
N PRO A 134 -4.37 -6.29 -19.71
CA PRO A 134 -3.38 -7.04 -20.44
C PRO A 134 -3.54 -8.56 -20.18
N PRO A 135 -3.36 -9.42 -21.20
CA PRO A 135 -3.40 -10.85 -21.01
C PRO A 135 -2.23 -11.33 -20.15
N ASN A 136 -2.43 -12.42 -19.42
CA ASN A 136 -1.38 -13.04 -18.63
C ASN A 136 -0.14 -13.34 -19.48
N LYS A 137 1.05 -13.09 -18.97
CA LYS A 137 2.32 -13.24 -19.70
C LYS A 137 2.58 -14.69 -20.14
N VAL A 138 2.13 -15.67 -19.34
CA VAL A 138 2.35 -17.11 -19.59
C VAL A 138 1.24 -17.71 -20.44
N SER A 139 -0.01 -17.67 -19.96
CA SER A 139 -1.15 -18.30 -20.64
C SER A 139 -1.61 -17.54 -21.88
N LYS A 140 -1.25 -16.26 -22.02
CA LYS A 140 -1.73 -15.35 -23.06
C LYS A 140 -3.24 -15.12 -23.05
N GLU A 141 -3.90 -15.48 -21.96
CA GLU A 141 -5.34 -15.36 -21.77
C GLU A 141 -5.67 -14.18 -20.85
N ASN A 142 -6.82 -13.57 -21.10
CA ASN A 142 -7.40 -12.56 -20.23
C ASN A 142 -8.03 -13.20 -18.98
N ILE A 143 -8.29 -12.42 -17.95
CA ILE A 143 -8.84 -12.91 -16.68
C ILE A 143 -10.23 -13.48 -16.91
N LEU A 144 -10.46 -14.71 -16.42
CA LEU A 144 -11.75 -15.39 -16.48
C LEU A 144 -12.70 -14.84 -15.42
N ILE A 145 -13.84 -14.31 -15.84
CA ILE A 145 -14.91 -13.82 -14.96
C ILE A 145 -15.85 -14.96 -14.60
N THR A 146 -16.46 -15.59 -15.58
CA THR A 146 -17.39 -16.72 -15.39
C THR A 146 -17.43 -17.62 -16.63
N ARG A 147 -18.18 -18.73 -16.54
CA ARG A 147 -18.51 -19.61 -17.66
C ARG A 147 -20.00 -19.71 -17.82
N LEU A 148 -20.48 -19.42 -19.02
CA LEU A 148 -21.90 -19.52 -19.38
C LEU A 148 -22.17 -20.80 -20.14
N ARG A 149 -23.23 -21.52 -19.74
CA ARG A 149 -23.78 -22.66 -20.47
C ARG A 149 -24.61 -22.18 -21.67
N PRO A 150 -24.97 -23.08 -22.61
CA PRO A 150 -25.91 -22.72 -23.67
C PRO A 150 -27.19 -22.07 -23.16
N GLY A 151 -27.56 -20.93 -23.71
CA GLY A 151 -28.75 -20.16 -23.33
C GLY A 151 -28.60 -19.28 -22.09
N GLU A 152 -27.46 -19.30 -21.39
CA GLU A 152 -27.20 -18.41 -20.26
C GLU A 152 -26.69 -17.04 -20.74
N HIS A 153 -27.04 -15.99 -19.98
CA HIS A 153 -26.73 -14.61 -20.28
C HIS A 153 -26.27 -13.88 -19.01
N LEU A 154 -25.24 -13.07 -19.13
CA LEU A 154 -24.75 -12.16 -18.09
C LEU A 154 -24.69 -10.73 -18.63
N HIS A 155 -25.35 -9.80 -17.96
CA HIS A 155 -25.28 -8.36 -18.23
C HIS A 155 -25.05 -7.60 -16.93
N LEU A 156 -23.94 -6.86 -16.85
CA LEU A 156 -23.57 -6.02 -15.72
C LEU A 156 -22.86 -4.75 -16.17
N THR A 157 -22.85 -3.76 -15.28
CA THR A 157 -22.01 -2.55 -15.40
C THR A 157 -21.19 -2.39 -14.13
N ALA A 158 -19.99 -1.80 -14.24
CA ALA A 158 -19.15 -1.47 -13.11
C ALA A 158 -18.61 -0.04 -13.27
N ASP A 159 -18.89 0.78 -12.28
CA ASP A 159 -18.33 2.13 -12.16
C ASP A 159 -17.00 2.03 -11.41
N ILE A 160 -15.96 2.63 -11.99
CA ILE A 160 -14.61 2.54 -11.44
C ILE A 160 -14.33 3.76 -10.57
N VAL A 161 -13.74 3.51 -9.41
CA VAL A 161 -13.41 4.52 -8.40
C VAL A 161 -11.95 4.47 -8.02
N LYS A 162 -11.43 5.56 -7.48
CA LYS A 162 -10.06 5.67 -6.96
C LYS A 162 -10.08 5.56 -5.45
N ARG A 163 -9.42 4.53 -4.90
CA ARG A 163 -9.29 4.27 -3.47
C ARG A 163 -7.88 3.80 -3.14
N THR A 164 -7.61 3.55 -1.89
CA THR A 164 -6.33 3.07 -1.38
C THR A 164 -6.48 1.67 -0.77
N GLY A 165 -5.36 0.98 -0.57
CA GLY A 165 -5.34 -0.29 0.14
C GLY A 165 -5.83 -0.17 1.60
N ARG A 166 -5.84 1.03 2.16
CA ARG A 166 -6.40 1.33 3.49
C ARG A 166 -7.92 1.22 3.50
N ASP A 167 -8.56 1.63 2.42
CA ASP A 167 -10.02 1.53 2.27
C ASP A 167 -10.45 0.08 2.03
N ASN A 168 -9.75 -0.60 1.11
CA ASN A 168 -9.93 -2.03 0.83
C ASN A 168 -8.68 -2.61 0.18
N ALA A 169 -8.26 -3.80 0.61
CA ALA A 169 -7.07 -4.48 0.08
C ALA A 169 -7.14 -4.80 -1.43
N SER A 170 -8.33 -4.79 -2.05
CA SER A 170 -8.48 -4.95 -3.51
C SER A 170 -7.83 -3.81 -4.30
N PHE A 171 -7.63 -2.64 -3.66
CA PHE A 171 -6.98 -1.47 -4.26
C PHE A 171 -5.45 -1.46 -4.06
N ASN A 172 -4.86 -2.47 -3.42
CA ASN A 172 -3.41 -2.54 -3.29
C ASN A 172 -2.75 -2.54 -4.68
N PRO A 173 -1.76 -1.68 -4.94
CA PRO A 173 -1.05 -1.66 -6.22
C PRO A 173 -0.05 -2.81 -6.35
N VAL A 174 0.24 -3.53 -5.27
CA VAL A 174 1.21 -4.62 -5.19
C VAL A 174 0.61 -5.88 -4.60
N SER A 175 1.02 -7.03 -5.08
CA SER A 175 0.74 -8.33 -4.45
C SER A 175 1.75 -8.64 -3.33
N LEU A 176 2.97 -8.12 -3.45
CA LEU A 176 4.04 -8.26 -2.47
C LEU A 176 4.83 -6.95 -2.33
N ALA A 177 5.01 -6.49 -1.09
CA ALA A 177 6.03 -5.56 -0.69
C ALA A 177 6.68 -6.08 0.59
N ASN A 178 7.92 -6.51 0.50
CA ASN A 178 8.64 -7.14 1.61
C ASN A 178 10.10 -6.69 1.65
N PHE A 179 10.73 -6.81 2.81
CA PHE A 179 12.17 -6.63 2.94
C PHE A 179 12.77 -7.66 3.91
N SER A 180 14.03 -7.94 3.71
CA SER A 180 14.83 -8.79 4.59
C SER A 180 16.17 -8.13 4.88
N TYR A 181 16.81 -8.51 5.99
CA TYR A 181 18.15 -8.05 6.32
C TYR A 181 19.18 -8.76 5.45
N ILE A 182 20.19 -8.02 4.98
CA ILE A 182 21.30 -8.61 4.24
C ILE A 182 22.31 -9.17 5.22
N GLN A 183 22.59 -10.45 5.10
CA GLN A 183 23.56 -11.15 5.93
C GLN A 183 24.98 -10.59 5.70
N ASP A 184 25.72 -10.36 6.79
CA ASP A 184 27.15 -10.08 6.76
C ASP A 184 27.92 -11.41 6.70
N PRO A 185 28.56 -11.73 5.56
CA PRO A 185 29.25 -13.01 5.40
C PRO A 185 30.49 -13.16 6.30
N VAL A 186 31.03 -12.05 6.79
CA VAL A 186 32.19 -12.08 7.71
C VAL A 186 31.74 -12.44 9.11
N GLU A 187 30.70 -11.79 9.60
CA GLU A 187 30.13 -12.09 10.92
C GLU A 187 29.45 -13.48 10.94
N ALA A 188 28.75 -13.86 9.89
CA ALA A 188 28.10 -15.17 9.78
C ALA A 188 29.10 -16.35 9.86
N LYS A 189 30.32 -16.19 9.36
CA LYS A 189 31.38 -17.21 9.45
C LYS A 189 31.89 -17.43 10.88
N LYS A 190 31.72 -16.47 11.77
CA LYS A 190 32.10 -16.57 13.19
C LYS A 190 31.10 -17.30 14.05
N CYS A 191 29.89 -17.54 13.53
CA CYS A 191 28.79 -18.17 14.26
C CYS A 191 28.75 -19.67 13.97
N ASP A 192 28.60 -20.49 14.99
CA ASP A 192 28.48 -21.95 14.88
C ASP A 192 27.02 -22.38 14.64
N ASN A 193 26.06 -21.67 15.24
CA ASN A 193 24.64 -21.96 15.16
C ASN A 193 24.01 -21.33 13.91
N ILE A 194 23.05 -22.06 13.29
CA ILE A 194 22.30 -21.59 12.10
C ILE A 194 21.51 -20.33 12.41
N LEU A 195 20.84 -20.25 13.57
CA LEU A 195 20.06 -19.07 13.95
C LEU A 195 20.92 -17.83 14.16
N ASP A 196 22.12 -18.00 14.70
CA ASP A 196 23.05 -16.88 14.89
C ASP A 196 23.64 -16.42 13.54
N LYS A 197 23.85 -17.35 12.60
CA LYS A 197 24.24 -17.01 11.22
C LYS A 197 23.19 -16.16 10.51
N GLU A 198 21.90 -16.48 10.65
CA GLU A 198 20.82 -15.72 10.07
C GLU A 198 20.65 -14.33 10.71
N ARG A 199 21.03 -14.18 11.98
CA ARG A 199 21.03 -12.91 12.72
C ARG A 199 22.31 -12.08 12.51
N ALA A 200 23.28 -12.61 11.82
CA ALA A 200 24.54 -11.94 11.47
C ALA A 200 24.32 -11.06 10.24
N TYR A 201 23.59 -9.97 10.37
CA TYR A 201 23.36 -8.97 9.32
C TYR A 201 24.26 -7.74 9.49
N TYR A 202 24.41 -6.95 8.44
CA TYR A 202 25.17 -5.70 8.50
C TYR A 202 24.55 -4.72 9.49
N LYS A 203 25.35 -4.25 10.47
CA LYS A 203 24.93 -3.40 11.59
C LYS A 203 25.71 -2.10 11.63
N ASN A 204 25.08 -1.06 12.19
CA ASN A 204 25.78 0.14 12.61
C ASN A 204 26.51 -0.09 13.96
N ASN A 205 27.17 0.96 14.49
CA ASN A 205 27.86 0.91 15.78
C ASN A 205 26.94 0.65 16.97
N TYR A 206 25.63 0.83 16.80
CA TYR A 206 24.63 0.61 17.84
C TYR A 206 23.95 -0.78 17.74
N GLY A 207 24.31 -1.56 16.72
CA GLY A 207 23.75 -2.89 16.49
C GLY A 207 22.48 -2.91 15.61
N ASP A 208 22.04 -1.76 15.07
CA ASP A 208 20.86 -1.69 14.21
C ASP A 208 21.21 -2.10 12.77
N PRO A 209 20.28 -2.77 12.05
CA PRO A 209 20.48 -3.18 10.67
C PRO A 209 20.57 -1.96 9.74
N ILE A 210 21.49 -2.01 8.77
CA ILE A 210 21.76 -0.91 7.84
C ILE A 210 21.69 -1.30 6.37
N LYS A 211 21.50 -2.59 6.06
CA LYS A 211 21.33 -3.06 4.68
C LYS A 211 20.16 -3.99 4.57
N PHE A 212 19.30 -3.70 3.63
CA PHE A 212 18.04 -4.40 3.40
C PHE A 212 17.95 -4.82 1.94
N LYS A 213 17.46 -6.04 1.70
CA LYS A 213 16.97 -6.48 0.40
C LYS A 213 15.46 -6.23 0.38
N PHE A 214 14.99 -5.50 -0.62
CA PHE A 214 13.59 -5.17 -0.79
C PHE A 214 13.05 -5.87 -2.04
N ASP A 215 11.91 -6.55 -1.90
CA ASP A 215 11.24 -7.27 -2.98
C ASP A 215 9.83 -6.68 -3.18
N ILE A 216 9.48 -6.33 -4.43
CA ILE A 216 8.17 -5.78 -4.82
C ILE A 216 7.64 -6.58 -6.00
N GLU A 217 6.42 -7.12 -5.85
CA GLU A 217 5.59 -7.60 -6.95
C GLU A 217 4.44 -6.63 -7.19
N TYR A 218 4.41 -5.98 -8.35
CA TYR A 218 3.34 -5.04 -8.66
C TYR A 218 2.26 -5.70 -9.54
N ILE A 219 1.01 -5.29 -9.30
CA ILE A 219 -0.17 -5.81 -9.99
C ILE A 219 -0.40 -5.01 -11.27
N ASN A 220 -0.36 -3.68 -11.19
CA ASN A 220 -0.51 -2.79 -12.34
C ASN A 220 0.84 -2.64 -13.05
N VAL A 221 0.93 -3.14 -14.29
CA VAL A 221 2.16 -3.13 -15.10
C VAL A 221 2.75 -1.75 -15.34
N ASN A 222 1.98 -0.70 -15.13
CA ASN A 222 2.39 0.70 -15.31
C ASN A 222 2.84 1.37 -13.99
N MET A 223 2.72 0.68 -12.84
CA MET A 223 3.06 1.20 -11.51
C MET A 223 4.23 0.43 -10.89
N GLY A 224 5.38 0.45 -11.54
CA GLY A 224 6.56 -0.25 -11.05
C GLY A 224 7.29 0.48 -9.90
N PRO A 225 8.37 -0.10 -9.35
CA PRO A 225 9.13 0.44 -8.22
C PRO A 225 9.65 1.86 -8.41
N LYS A 226 9.91 2.26 -9.66
CA LYS A 226 10.35 3.63 -9.99
C LYS A 226 9.30 4.70 -9.69
N TYR A 227 8.02 4.32 -9.65
CA TYR A 227 6.93 5.17 -9.19
C TYR A 227 6.62 4.94 -7.72
N LEU A 228 6.47 3.68 -7.30
CA LEU A 228 6.00 3.31 -5.97
C LEU A 228 6.91 3.82 -4.84
N ILE A 229 8.24 3.74 -5.03
CA ILE A 229 9.20 4.16 -4.00
C ILE A 229 9.20 5.69 -3.81
N PRO A 230 9.40 6.53 -4.85
CA PRO A 230 9.31 7.98 -4.68
C PRO A 230 7.96 8.41 -4.12
N LYS A 231 6.86 7.87 -4.64
CA LYS A 231 5.51 8.20 -4.18
C LYS A 231 5.31 7.88 -2.69
N SER A 232 5.84 6.75 -2.21
CA SER A 232 5.76 6.40 -0.79
C SER A 232 6.53 7.39 0.09
N LEU A 233 7.70 7.87 -0.36
CA LEU A 233 8.47 8.90 0.34
C LEU A 233 7.77 10.26 0.33
N ASP A 234 7.13 10.63 -0.78
CA ASP A 234 6.33 11.85 -0.88
C ASP A 234 5.16 11.82 0.10
N ILE A 235 4.46 10.67 0.22
CA ILE A 235 3.36 10.49 1.17
C ILE A 235 3.86 10.60 2.62
N ILE A 236 4.99 9.96 2.97
CA ILE A 236 5.61 10.08 4.30
C ILE A 236 5.95 11.54 4.60
N THR A 237 6.56 12.23 3.63
CA THR A 237 6.93 13.65 3.76
C THR A 237 5.71 14.54 3.94
N LEU A 238 4.64 14.29 3.19
CA LEU A 238 3.38 15.02 3.31
C LEU A 238 2.77 14.83 4.70
N LYS A 239 2.71 13.59 5.20
CA LYS A 239 2.19 13.29 6.55
C LYS A 239 2.99 14.00 7.65
N LEU A 240 4.33 13.98 7.55
CA LEU A 240 5.21 14.69 8.48
C LEU A 240 4.99 16.22 8.44
N ASN A 241 4.86 16.80 7.24
CA ASN A 241 4.60 18.22 7.07
C ASN A 241 3.23 18.63 7.64
N ASN A 242 2.20 17.82 7.38
CA ASN A 242 0.87 18.07 7.94
C ASN A 242 0.91 18.04 9.48
N LEU A 243 1.53 17.01 10.07
CA LEU A 243 1.70 16.93 11.52
C LEU A 243 2.48 18.12 12.09
N MET A 244 3.54 18.56 11.40
CA MET A 244 4.29 19.76 11.80
C MET A 244 3.42 21.02 11.80
N GLN A 245 2.55 21.18 10.79
CA GLN A 245 1.61 22.32 10.74
C GLN A 245 0.60 22.28 11.88
N GLU A 246 0.05 21.10 12.21
CA GLU A 246 -0.85 20.91 13.35
C GLU A 246 -0.16 21.22 14.68
N LEU A 247 1.10 20.83 14.85
CA LEU A 247 1.89 21.15 16.05
C LEU A 247 2.22 22.63 16.18
N VAL A 248 2.46 23.33 15.07
CA VAL A 248 2.67 24.81 15.09
C VAL A 248 1.38 25.54 15.50
N ASN A 249 0.23 25.01 15.09
CA ASN A 249 -1.09 25.58 15.36
C ASN A 249 -1.85 24.84 16.47
N ILE A 250 -1.14 24.32 17.45
CA ILE A 250 -1.68 23.38 18.46
C ILE A 250 -2.88 23.94 19.24
N GLU A 251 -2.97 25.26 19.44
CA GLU A 251 -4.08 25.88 20.18
C GLU A 251 -5.44 25.75 19.46
N ILE A 252 -5.43 25.59 18.14
CA ILE A 252 -6.62 25.46 17.28
C ILE A 252 -6.74 24.11 16.59
N SER A 253 -5.75 23.22 16.78
CA SER A 253 -5.75 21.90 16.16
C SER A 253 -6.85 21.02 16.75
N GLU A 254 -7.63 20.39 15.88
CA GLU A 254 -8.59 19.35 16.25
C GLU A 254 -7.95 17.95 16.22
N LEU A 255 -6.82 17.80 15.51
CA LEU A 255 -6.16 16.52 15.27
C LEU A 255 -5.06 16.18 16.27
N VAL A 256 -4.48 17.19 16.91
CA VAL A 256 -3.38 17.00 17.88
C VAL A 256 -3.73 17.65 19.22
N LYS A 257 -3.59 16.88 20.29
CA LYS A 257 -3.76 17.35 21.68
C LYS A 257 -2.52 17.01 22.49
N ILE A 258 -2.07 17.95 23.30
CA ILE A 258 -0.96 17.75 24.23
C ILE A 258 -1.51 17.70 25.65
N GLN A 259 -1.10 16.70 26.41
CA GLN A 259 -1.40 16.60 27.84
C GLN A 259 -0.15 16.23 28.62
N GLN A 260 -0.05 16.68 29.86
CA GLN A 260 0.99 16.27 30.77
C GLN A 260 0.63 14.88 31.36
N PHE A 261 1.57 13.96 31.33
CA PHE A 261 1.41 12.65 31.95
C PHE A 261 1.63 12.77 33.45
N GLN A 262 0.62 12.41 34.26
CA GLN A 262 0.59 12.70 35.69
C GLN A 262 1.57 11.89 36.55
N ASP A 263 1.92 10.67 36.11
CA ASP A 263 2.73 9.73 36.91
C ASP A 263 4.23 10.03 36.88
N VAL A 264 4.71 10.78 35.87
CA VAL A 264 6.13 11.06 35.68
C VAL A 264 6.32 12.55 35.38
N LYS A 265 7.20 13.21 36.12
CA LYS A 265 7.52 14.62 35.90
C LYS A 265 8.13 14.84 34.50
N GLU A 266 7.91 16.04 33.93
CA GLU A 266 8.44 16.47 32.64
C GLU A 266 8.12 15.47 31.50
N THR A 267 6.97 14.80 31.61
CA THR A 267 6.50 13.85 30.62
C THR A 267 5.22 14.35 29.96
N TYR A 268 5.20 14.36 28.64
CA TYR A 268 4.11 14.86 27.82
C TYR A 268 3.64 13.79 26.85
N GLU A 269 2.34 13.75 26.63
CA GLU A 269 1.69 12.91 25.64
C GLU A 269 1.09 13.77 24.53
N PHE A 270 1.43 13.41 23.29
CA PHE A 270 0.87 13.96 22.07
C PHE A 270 -0.12 12.96 21.52
N ILE A 271 -1.42 13.28 21.65
CA ILE A 271 -2.50 12.45 21.12
C ILE A 271 -2.78 12.95 19.70
N ILE A 272 -2.56 12.10 18.72
CA ILE A 272 -2.62 12.42 17.30
C ILE A 272 -3.69 11.56 16.65
N GLU A 273 -4.69 12.21 16.07
CA GLU A 273 -5.78 11.53 15.36
C GLU A 273 -5.41 11.25 13.89
N ASN A 274 -5.99 10.21 13.31
CA ASN A 274 -5.84 9.78 11.91
C ASN A 274 -4.41 9.37 11.51
N GLU A 275 -3.55 9.02 12.47
CA GLU A 275 -2.22 8.48 12.23
C GLU A 275 -2.04 7.11 12.90
N ASP A 276 -1.01 6.37 12.45
CA ASP A 276 -0.77 4.99 12.83
C ASP A 276 0.71 4.70 13.14
N ASP A 277 1.02 3.42 13.36
CA ASP A 277 2.37 2.91 13.63
C ASP A 277 3.41 3.32 12.58
N THR A 278 3.01 3.63 11.34
CA THR A 278 3.94 4.01 10.27
C THR A 278 4.65 5.30 10.63
N LEU A 279 3.89 6.32 10.97
CA LEU A 279 4.43 7.62 11.34
C LEU A 279 5.03 7.61 12.75
N GLY A 280 4.36 6.92 13.68
CA GLY A 280 4.81 6.79 15.07
C GLY A 280 6.19 6.17 15.17
N ASN A 281 6.45 5.10 14.44
CA ASN A 281 7.75 4.42 14.44
C ASN A 281 8.85 5.28 13.80
N ILE A 282 8.56 5.99 12.72
CA ILE A 282 9.53 6.90 12.06
C ILE A 282 9.94 8.02 13.03
N ILE A 283 8.97 8.67 13.66
CA ILE A 283 9.22 9.77 14.61
C ILE A 283 9.99 9.25 15.82
N GLN A 284 9.52 8.16 16.43
CA GLN A 284 10.18 7.57 17.58
C GLN A 284 11.62 7.20 17.27
N SER A 285 11.89 6.49 16.16
CA SER A 285 13.23 6.06 15.78
C SER A 285 14.16 7.25 15.57
N TYR A 286 13.69 8.27 14.83
CA TYR A 286 14.49 9.47 14.58
C TYR A 286 14.83 10.23 15.86
N VAL A 287 13.84 10.52 16.68
CA VAL A 287 14.04 11.28 17.94
C VAL A 287 14.89 10.49 18.93
N HIS A 288 14.62 9.17 19.06
CA HIS A 288 15.43 8.30 19.91
C HIS A 288 16.91 8.28 19.49
N ASN A 289 17.18 8.07 18.21
CA ASN A 289 18.55 8.00 17.72
C ASN A 289 19.29 9.32 17.92
N LYS A 290 18.66 10.44 17.57
CA LYS A 290 19.27 11.75 17.58
C LYS A 290 19.35 12.40 18.97
N TYR A 291 18.32 12.27 19.79
CA TYR A 291 18.21 13.03 21.04
C TYR A 291 18.36 12.18 22.30
N VAL A 292 18.07 10.88 22.25
CA VAL A 292 18.30 9.98 23.38
C VAL A 292 19.67 9.31 23.29
N ARG A 293 19.96 8.67 22.17
CA ARG A 293 21.20 7.89 21.95
C ARG A 293 22.45 8.76 21.80
N GLU A 294 22.36 9.80 20.96
CA GLU A 294 23.46 10.75 20.73
C GLU A 294 23.47 11.87 21.77
N SER A 295 22.49 11.90 22.68
CA SER A 295 22.36 12.91 23.74
C SER A 295 22.42 14.35 23.25
N ASN A 296 21.90 14.62 22.05
CA ASN A 296 21.76 15.97 21.54
C ASN A 296 20.68 16.72 22.33
N SER A 297 20.86 18.03 22.54
CA SER A 297 19.89 18.89 23.21
C SER A 297 19.36 19.99 22.29
N ILE A 298 18.19 20.52 22.61
CA ILE A 298 17.64 21.74 22.04
C ILE A 298 17.47 22.72 23.20
N ASP A 299 18.16 23.86 23.15
CA ASP A 299 18.12 24.91 24.19
C ASP A 299 18.40 24.36 25.61
N ASN A 300 19.35 23.42 25.75
CA ASN A 300 19.68 22.70 26.99
C ASN A 300 18.56 21.77 27.51
N ILE A 301 17.56 21.46 26.70
CA ILE A 301 16.54 20.46 27.02
C ILE A 301 16.97 19.14 26.38
N TYR A 302 17.05 18.08 27.20
CA TYR A 302 17.41 16.74 26.77
C TYR A 302 16.16 15.84 26.71
N CYS A 303 16.11 14.96 25.73
CA CYS A 303 15.10 13.90 25.67
C CYS A 303 15.62 12.66 26.38
N LYS A 304 15.00 12.26 27.50
CA LYS A 304 15.33 11.02 28.22
C LYS A 304 14.65 9.80 27.63
N PHE A 305 13.45 9.99 27.14
CA PHE A 305 12.62 8.91 26.64
C PHE A 305 11.68 9.41 25.55
N ILE A 306 11.49 8.58 24.53
CA ILE A 306 10.41 8.68 23.58
C ILE A 306 9.85 7.30 23.30
N GLY A 307 8.53 7.20 23.22
CA GLY A 307 7.80 6.00 22.82
C GLY A 307 6.50 6.37 22.17
N TYR A 308 5.95 5.49 21.35
CA TYR A 308 4.60 5.64 20.81
C TYR A 308 3.76 4.39 21.06
N ILE A 309 2.45 4.57 21.01
CA ILE A 309 1.46 3.50 21.09
C ILE A 309 0.22 3.87 20.27
N CYS A 310 -0.34 2.90 19.57
CA CYS A 310 -1.70 2.95 19.04
C CYS A 310 -2.61 2.16 19.98
N PRO A 311 -3.41 2.81 20.84
CA PRO A 311 -4.08 2.15 21.97
C PRO A 311 -5.09 1.08 21.55
N HIS A 312 -5.68 1.24 20.36
CA HIS A 312 -6.69 0.33 19.86
C HIS A 312 -6.62 0.22 18.34
N PRO A 313 -6.61 -1.00 17.77
CA PRO A 313 -6.44 -1.20 16.33
C PRO A 313 -7.59 -0.64 15.46
N LEU A 314 -8.80 -0.50 16.04
CA LEU A 314 -9.96 0.06 15.32
C LEU A 314 -10.11 1.58 15.51
N LYS A 315 -9.20 2.23 16.23
CA LYS A 315 -9.18 3.67 16.39
C LYS A 315 -7.92 4.21 15.77
N SER A 316 -8.06 5.09 14.79
CA SER A 316 -6.92 5.78 14.15
C SER A 316 -6.39 6.87 15.08
N ILE A 317 -5.86 6.47 16.24
CA ILE A 317 -5.26 7.35 17.25
C ILE A 317 -3.87 6.82 17.57
N MET A 318 -2.89 7.69 17.50
CA MET A 318 -1.51 7.45 17.88
C MET A 318 -1.16 8.38 19.04
N ILE A 319 -0.52 7.84 20.08
CA ILE A 319 -0.02 8.62 21.23
C ILE A 319 1.49 8.54 21.23
N ILE A 320 2.17 9.69 21.17
CA ILE A 320 3.61 9.79 21.36
C ILE A 320 3.86 10.34 22.76
N ARG A 321 4.64 9.63 23.56
CA ARG A 321 5.06 10.06 24.89
C ARG A 321 6.53 10.44 24.88
N ILE A 322 6.83 11.62 25.43
CA ILE A 322 8.21 12.17 25.52
C ILE A 322 8.47 12.57 26.96
N THR A 323 9.60 12.13 27.51
CA THR A 323 10.11 12.59 28.80
C THR A 323 11.33 13.49 28.58
N LEU A 324 11.28 14.69 29.12
CA LEU A 324 12.33 15.70 29.00
C LEU A 324 13.14 15.83 30.29
N ASP A 325 14.33 16.39 30.18
CA ASP A 325 15.17 16.76 31.30
C ASP A 325 15.73 18.16 31.05
N ASN A 326 15.47 19.05 31.98
CA ASN A 326 16.05 20.39 32.00
C ASN A 326 17.29 20.34 32.90
N VAL A 327 18.44 20.71 32.39
CA VAL A 327 19.68 20.89 33.20
C VAL A 327 19.72 22.26 33.84
#